data_27cb627e37fa8ea2103abce3fab60969
#
_entry.id   27cb627e37fa8ea2103abce3fab60969
#
_cell.length_a   1.000
_cell.length_b   1.000
_cell.length_c   1.000
_cell.angle_alpha   90.00
_cell.angle_beta   90.00
_cell.angle_gamma   90.00
#
_symmetry.space_group_name_H-M   'P 1'
#
loop_
_entity.id
_entity.type
_entity.pdbx_description
1 polymer ?
#
loop_
_entity_poly.entity_id
_entity_poly.type
_entity_poly.pdbx_seq_one_letter_code
_entity_poly.pdbx_strand_id
1 'polypeptide(L)'
;MGILKIEGVTHWSIGVNNLEESEAFYGDLLGLTPMGRLGNSVMSCFNVGDHNILLCEREQPVEIGPEADHRVHHSFTVSPETFVQACKEFDARQIPIADLIYRGQGFFTGRELYFFDPSGNRLELRDPTWSQGMPEPAFEEIVAS
;
A
#
# COMPACT_ATOMS: atom_id res chain seq x y z
N MET A 1 -2.39 31.60 -4.38
CA MET A 1 -3.72 31.19 -4.84
C MET A 1 -3.59 30.56 -6.23
N GLY A 2 -4.22 29.42 -6.47
CA GLY A 2 -4.18 28.75 -7.77
C GLY A 2 -5.09 29.42 -8.80
N ILE A 3 -4.77 29.26 -10.08
CA ILE A 3 -5.61 29.74 -11.19
C ILE A 3 -6.83 28.84 -11.37
N LEU A 4 -6.65 27.53 -11.15
CA LEU A 4 -7.73 26.54 -11.24
C LEU A 4 -8.20 26.14 -9.85
N LYS A 5 -9.48 25.75 -9.77
CA LYS A 5 -10.06 25.16 -8.55
C LYS A 5 -10.26 23.65 -8.77
N ILE A 6 -9.33 22.84 -8.24
CA ILE A 6 -9.49 21.39 -8.21
C ILE A 6 -10.40 21.02 -7.06
N GLU A 7 -11.44 20.25 -7.31
CA GLU A 7 -12.47 19.92 -6.31
C GLU A 7 -12.22 18.60 -5.57
N GLY A 8 -11.35 17.74 -6.10
CA GLY A 8 -11.05 16.47 -5.45
C GLY A 8 -10.21 15.53 -6.30
N VAL A 9 -9.98 14.34 -5.77
CA VAL A 9 -9.30 13.25 -6.46
C VAL A 9 -10.34 12.19 -6.83
N THR A 10 -10.40 11.79 -8.11
CA THR A 10 -11.28 10.71 -8.56
C THR A 10 -10.63 9.35 -8.32
N HIS A 11 -9.42 9.16 -8.83
CA HIS A 11 -8.68 7.91 -8.70
C HIS A 11 -7.18 8.12 -8.91
N TRP A 12 -6.44 7.11 -8.45
CA TRP A 12 -5.02 6.93 -8.76
C TRP A 12 -4.84 5.65 -9.55
N SER A 13 -3.81 5.60 -10.40
CA SER A 13 -3.45 4.40 -11.15
C SER A 13 -2.13 3.84 -10.65
N ILE A 14 -2.05 2.52 -10.56
CA ILE A 14 -0.84 1.77 -10.21
C ILE A 14 -0.51 0.86 -11.39
N GLY A 15 0.68 0.99 -11.96
CA GLY A 15 1.15 0.10 -13.01
C GLY A 15 1.55 -1.24 -12.42
N VAL A 16 1.01 -2.33 -12.97
CA VAL A 16 1.30 -3.70 -12.55
C VAL A 16 1.78 -4.56 -13.72
N ASN A 17 2.51 -5.62 -13.44
CA ASN A 17 3.06 -6.49 -14.47
C ASN A 17 2.13 -7.66 -14.84
N ASN A 18 1.29 -8.08 -13.90
CA ASN A 18 0.31 -9.14 -14.08
C ASN A 18 -0.98 -8.76 -13.36
N LEU A 19 -2.06 -8.56 -14.10
CA LEU A 19 -3.29 -8.05 -13.53
C LEU A 19 -3.96 -9.05 -12.58
N GLU A 20 -4.01 -10.33 -12.93
CA GLU A 20 -4.63 -11.37 -12.11
C GLU A 20 -3.92 -11.55 -10.77
N GLU A 21 -2.59 -11.61 -10.79
CA GLU A 21 -1.76 -11.68 -9.58
C GLU A 21 -1.95 -10.44 -8.69
N SER A 22 -2.02 -9.27 -9.32
CA SER A 22 -2.23 -8.01 -8.61
C SER A 22 -3.65 -7.88 -8.04
N GLU A 23 -4.67 -8.36 -8.75
CA GLU A 23 -6.04 -8.42 -8.23
C GLU A 23 -6.13 -9.28 -6.96
N ALA A 24 -5.46 -10.44 -6.95
CA ALA A 24 -5.38 -11.28 -5.77
C ALA A 24 -4.64 -10.57 -4.61
N PHE A 25 -3.54 -9.89 -4.89
CA PHE A 25 -2.78 -9.18 -3.88
C PHE A 25 -3.59 -8.02 -3.27
N TYR A 26 -4.14 -7.13 -4.10
CA TYR A 26 -4.87 -5.95 -3.62
C TYR A 26 -6.25 -6.29 -3.06
N GLY A 27 -6.95 -7.24 -3.67
CA GLY A 27 -8.28 -7.67 -3.24
C GLY A 27 -8.25 -8.66 -2.09
N ASP A 28 -7.58 -9.80 -2.27
CA ASP A 28 -7.65 -10.90 -1.30
C ASP A 28 -6.73 -10.68 -0.09
N LEU A 29 -5.51 -10.18 -0.30
CA LEU A 29 -4.58 -9.96 0.80
C LEU A 29 -4.79 -8.60 1.48
N LEU A 30 -4.80 -7.50 0.73
CA LEU A 30 -4.95 -6.16 1.30
C LEU A 30 -6.40 -5.82 1.66
N GLY A 31 -7.38 -6.54 1.10
CA GLY A 31 -8.79 -6.36 1.43
C GLY A 31 -9.45 -5.14 0.77
N LEU A 32 -8.91 -4.63 -0.33
CA LEU A 32 -9.56 -3.59 -1.11
C LEU A 32 -10.81 -4.14 -1.77
N THR A 33 -11.87 -3.33 -1.88
CA THR A 33 -13.15 -3.76 -2.47
C THR A 33 -13.09 -3.76 -3.99
N PRO A 34 -13.15 -4.92 -4.66
CA PRO A 34 -13.11 -4.98 -6.11
C PRO A 34 -14.39 -4.39 -6.72
N MET A 35 -14.22 -3.56 -7.75
CA MET A 35 -15.30 -2.93 -8.51
C MET A 35 -15.48 -3.58 -9.90
N GLY A 36 -14.50 -4.37 -10.34
CA GLY A 36 -14.49 -5.04 -11.62
C GLY A 36 -13.45 -4.50 -12.60
N ARG A 37 -13.33 -5.18 -13.73
CA ARG A 37 -12.42 -4.80 -14.81
C ARG A 37 -13.07 -3.77 -15.73
N LEU A 38 -12.26 -2.86 -16.23
CA LEU A 38 -12.65 -1.84 -17.19
C LEU A 38 -12.47 -2.35 -18.63
N GLY A 39 -13.39 -1.97 -19.48
CA GLY A 39 -13.46 -2.10 -20.94
C GLY A 39 -12.62 -3.21 -21.61
N ASN A 40 -11.33 -3.00 -21.75
CA ASN A 40 -10.42 -3.89 -22.48
C ASN A 40 -9.77 -4.98 -21.62
N SER A 41 -10.18 -5.11 -20.36
CA SER A 41 -9.69 -6.12 -19.39
C SER A 41 -8.20 -6.02 -19.02
N VAL A 42 -7.53 -4.91 -19.29
CA VAL A 42 -6.14 -4.63 -18.83
C VAL A 42 -6.11 -3.70 -17.62
N MET A 43 -7.26 -3.28 -17.13
CA MET A 43 -7.42 -2.46 -15.93
C MET A 43 -8.47 -3.03 -14.99
N SER A 44 -8.19 -2.97 -13.70
CA SER A 44 -9.10 -3.38 -12.64
C SER A 44 -9.28 -2.26 -11.65
N CYS A 45 -10.52 -2.01 -11.22
CA CYS A 45 -10.85 -0.94 -10.29
C CYS A 45 -11.14 -1.49 -8.91
N PHE A 46 -10.60 -0.83 -7.88
CA PHE A 46 -10.87 -1.11 -6.47
C PHE A 46 -11.32 0.16 -5.75
N ASN A 47 -12.27 0.02 -4.84
CA ASN A 47 -12.65 1.10 -3.94
C ASN A 47 -11.86 1.02 -2.64
N VAL A 48 -11.39 2.18 -2.18
CA VAL A 48 -10.66 2.34 -0.91
C VAL A 48 -11.16 3.63 -0.24
N GLY A 49 -11.98 3.50 0.81
CA GLY A 49 -12.60 4.67 1.42
C GLY A 49 -13.39 5.48 0.40
N ASP A 50 -13.07 6.76 0.25
CA ASP A 50 -13.69 7.70 -0.72
C ASP A 50 -12.93 7.78 -2.04
N HIS A 51 -11.93 6.94 -2.27
CA HIS A 51 -11.13 6.94 -3.49
C HIS A 51 -11.27 5.63 -4.24
N ASN A 52 -10.95 5.68 -5.52
CA ASN A 52 -10.77 4.50 -6.35
C ASN A 52 -9.30 4.37 -6.75
N ILE A 53 -8.84 3.13 -6.86
CA ILE A 53 -7.53 2.79 -7.35
C ILE A 53 -7.70 1.92 -8.59
N LEU A 54 -6.99 2.25 -9.66
CA LEU A 54 -6.92 1.46 -10.87
C LEU A 54 -5.61 0.69 -10.92
N LEU A 55 -5.68 -0.62 -11.04
CA LEU A 55 -4.53 -1.45 -11.41
C LEU A 55 -4.48 -1.50 -12.94
N CYS A 56 -3.39 -1.04 -13.52
CA CYS A 56 -3.22 -0.98 -14.97
C CYS A 56 -2.08 -1.91 -15.38
N GLU A 57 -2.40 -2.98 -16.10
CA GLU A 57 -1.39 -3.90 -16.60
C GLU A 57 -0.53 -3.20 -17.65
N ARG A 58 0.78 -3.26 -17.47
CA ARG A 58 1.75 -2.70 -18.41
C ARG A 58 1.85 -3.57 -19.67
N GLU A 59 2.00 -2.94 -20.82
CA GLU A 59 2.26 -3.65 -22.08
C GLU A 59 3.57 -4.45 -22.02
N GLN A 60 4.57 -3.90 -21.34
CA GLN A 60 5.85 -4.55 -21.09
C GLN A 60 6.10 -4.58 -19.57
N PRO A 61 6.34 -5.76 -18.99
CA PRO A 61 6.71 -5.87 -17.58
C PRO A 61 7.94 -5.03 -17.25
N VAL A 62 7.97 -4.45 -16.06
CA VAL A 62 9.09 -3.65 -15.56
C VAL A 62 9.58 -4.28 -14.26
N GLU A 63 10.88 -4.56 -14.20
CA GLU A 63 11.51 -4.93 -12.94
C GLU A 63 11.83 -3.66 -12.15
N ILE A 64 11.16 -3.48 -11.02
CA ILE A 64 11.41 -2.41 -10.08
C ILE A 64 12.28 -2.98 -8.97
N GLY A 65 13.57 -2.65 -8.99
CA GLY A 65 14.50 -3.10 -7.97
C GLY A 65 14.32 -2.36 -6.63
N PRO A 66 14.85 -2.90 -5.54
CA PRO A 66 14.76 -2.28 -4.21
C PRO A 66 15.46 -0.92 -4.13
N GLU A 67 16.37 -0.63 -5.06
CA GLU A 67 17.08 0.64 -5.19
C GLU A 67 16.31 1.70 -6.01
N ALA A 68 15.15 1.36 -6.57
CA ALA A 68 14.30 2.34 -7.23
C ALA A 68 13.88 3.43 -6.23
N ASP A 69 13.45 4.58 -6.73
CA ASP A 69 13.11 5.72 -5.86
C ASP A 69 12.10 5.33 -4.77
N HIS A 70 12.63 5.00 -3.58
CA HIS A 70 11.87 4.54 -2.43
C HIS A 70 10.99 5.64 -1.78
N ARG A 71 11.07 6.87 -2.28
CA ARG A 71 10.16 7.95 -1.88
C ARG A 71 8.85 7.89 -2.65
N VAL A 72 8.82 7.21 -3.80
CA VAL A 72 7.61 7.01 -4.60
C VAL A 72 6.88 5.77 -4.09
N HIS A 73 5.75 5.97 -3.45
CA HIS A 73 4.96 4.90 -2.84
C HIS A 73 3.48 5.29 -2.73
N HIS A 74 2.65 4.30 -2.44
CA HIS A 74 1.24 4.48 -2.14
C HIS A 74 1.01 4.07 -0.68
N SER A 75 0.30 4.91 0.09
CA SER A 75 0.06 4.71 1.52
C SER A 75 -1.41 4.47 1.80
N PHE A 76 -1.69 3.46 2.62
CA PHE A 76 -3.02 3.11 3.09
C PHE A 76 -3.10 3.26 4.60
N THR A 77 -4.19 3.82 5.09
CA THR A 77 -4.45 3.92 6.53
C THR A 77 -5.11 2.63 7.04
N VAL A 78 -4.61 2.11 8.15
CA VAL A 78 -5.16 0.93 8.81
C VAL A 78 -5.33 1.16 10.32
N SER A 79 -6.17 0.33 10.96
CA SER A 79 -6.24 0.30 12.42
C SER A 79 -5.00 -0.34 13.04
N PRO A 80 -4.72 -0.13 14.34
CA PRO A 80 -3.61 -0.79 15.02
C PRO A 80 -3.71 -2.33 14.99
N GLU A 81 -4.92 -2.88 15.05
CA GLU A 81 -5.16 -4.33 14.96
C GLU A 81 -4.82 -4.85 13.56
N THR A 82 -5.26 -4.15 12.52
CA THR A 82 -4.95 -4.50 11.13
C THR A 82 -3.46 -4.36 10.86
N PHE A 83 -2.78 -3.38 11.43
CA PHE A 83 -1.33 -3.24 11.31
C PHE A 83 -0.58 -4.46 11.85
N VAL A 84 -0.95 -4.93 13.05
CA VAL A 84 -0.35 -6.13 13.65
C VAL A 84 -0.67 -7.38 12.82
N GLN A 85 -1.91 -7.52 12.38
CA GLN A 85 -2.32 -8.63 11.52
C GLN A 85 -1.53 -8.62 10.21
N ALA A 86 -1.34 -7.46 9.59
CA ALA A 86 -0.57 -7.33 8.35
C ALA A 86 0.89 -7.78 8.54
N CYS A 87 1.55 -7.39 9.63
CA CYS A 87 2.90 -7.85 9.93
C CYS A 87 2.98 -9.39 9.97
N LYS A 88 2.03 -10.04 10.64
CA LYS A 88 1.98 -11.50 10.76
C LYS A 88 1.69 -12.19 9.42
N GLU A 89 0.72 -11.68 8.67
CA GLU A 89 0.36 -12.24 7.35
C GLU A 89 1.49 -12.06 6.32
N PHE A 90 2.16 -10.90 6.35
CA PHE A 90 3.26 -10.63 5.42
C PHE A 90 4.48 -11.50 5.72
N ASP A 91 4.79 -11.72 7.00
CA ASP A 91 5.85 -12.65 7.39
C ASP A 91 5.52 -14.08 6.95
N ALA A 92 4.31 -14.56 7.26
CA ALA A 92 3.86 -15.90 6.90
C ALA A 92 3.86 -16.15 5.37
N ARG A 93 3.59 -15.12 4.57
CA ARG A 93 3.56 -15.18 3.10
C ARG A 93 4.87 -14.78 2.45
N GLN A 94 5.88 -14.44 3.24
CA GLN A 94 7.19 -13.98 2.75
C GLN A 94 7.08 -12.76 1.82
N ILE A 95 6.15 -11.85 2.12
CA ILE A 95 6.05 -10.56 1.43
C ILE A 95 7.30 -9.75 1.79
N PRO A 96 8.04 -9.22 0.79
CA PRO A 96 9.24 -8.42 1.06
C PRO A 96 8.90 -7.15 1.83
N ILE A 97 9.52 -6.99 3.00
CA ILE A 97 9.39 -5.81 3.86
C ILE A 97 10.59 -4.90 3.60
N ALA A 98 10.32 -3.64 3.30
CA ALA A 98 11.36 -2.64 3.09
C ALA A 98 11.78 -1.97 4.39
N ASP A 99 10.83 -1.57 5.23
CA ASP A 99 11.13 -0.84 6.47
C ASP A 99 9.92 -0.82 7.42
N LEU A 100 10.20 -0.57 8.70
CA LEU A 100 9.23 -0.26 9.73
C LEU A 100 9.68 1.01 10.43
N ILE A 101 8.89 2.07 10.34
CA ILE A 101 9.25 3.40 10.84
C ILE A 101 8.21 3.87 11.85
N TYR A 102 8.69 4.46 12.94
CA TYR A 102 7.89 5.15 13.95
C TYR A 102 8.11 6.65 13.81
N ARG A 103 7.07 7.36 13.35
CA ARG A 103 7.17 8.77 13.01
C ARG A 103 6.39 9.63 14.00
N GLY A 104 7.13 10.29 14.89
CA GLY A 104 6.56 11.14 15.94
C GLY A 104 6.26 12.57 15.51
N GLN A 105 6.74 13.03 14.34
CA GLN A 105 6.62 14.40 13.89
C GLN A 105 6.34 14.50 12.38
N GLY A 106 5.83 15.64 11.94
CA GLY A 106 5.51 15.92 10.53
C GLY A 106 4.01 15.81 10.24
N PHE A 107 3.65 15.78 8.95
CA PHE A 107 2.26 15.74 8.51
C PHE A 107 1.61 14.36 8.70
N PHE A 108 2.41 13.29 8.65
CA PHE A 108 1.92 11.90 8.67
C PHE A 108 2.56 11.15 9.83
N THR A 109 2.13 11.47 11.06
CA THR A 109 2.59 10.78 12.26
C THR A 109 1.93 9.40 12.40
N GLY A 110 2.60 8.48 13.10
CA GLY A 110 2.13 7.12 13.30
C GLY A 110 3.26 6.11 13.14
N ARG A 111 2.90 4.84 12.99
CA ARG A 111 3.85 3.80 12.58
C ARG A 111 3.55 3.37 11.15
N GLU A 112 4.61 3.09 10.41
CA GLU A 112 4.59 2.90 8.96
C GLU A 112 5.30 1.60 8.61
N LEU A 113 4.61 0.70 7.91
CA LEU A 113 5.18 -0.54 7.37
C LEU A 113 5.29 -0.41 5.86
N TYR A 114 6.52 -0.44 5.34
CA TYR A 114 6.80 -0.39 3.90
C TYR A 114 7.05 -1.79 3.36
N PHE A 115 6.42 -2.11 2.26
CA PHE A 115 6.48 -3.44 1.62
C PHE A 115 6.29 -3.30 0.11
N PHE A 116 6.37 -4.41 -0.62
CA PHE A 116 6.25 -4.41 -2.07
C PHE A 116 5.10 -5.28 -2.55
N ASP A 117 4.39 -4.80 -3.57
CA ASP A 117 3.44 -5.63 -4.30
C ASP A 117 4.18 -6.61 -5.24
N PRO A 118 3.47 -7.56 -5.91
CA PRO A 118 4.11 -8.52 -6.81
C PRO A 118 4.85 -7.91 -8.00
N SER A 119 4.52 -6.67 -8.37
CA SER A 119 5.17 -5.95 -9.46
C SER A 119 6.36 -5.08 -9.00
N GLY A 120 6.69 -5.10 -7.69
CA GLY A 120 7.77 -4.31 -7.10
C GLY A 120 7.37 -2.88 -6.76
N ASN A 121 6.10 -2.51 -6.83
CA ASN A 121 5.64 -1.21 -6.35
C ASN A 121 5.79 -1.13 -4.83
N ARG A 122 6.34 -0.03 -4.34
CA ARG A 122 6.47 0.24 -2.91
C ARG A 122 5.15 0.71 -2.34
N LEU A 123 4.70 0.06 -1.29
CA LEU A 123 3.46 0.38 -0.58
C LEU A 123 3.76 0.66 0.89
N GLU A 124 2.83 1.33 1.53
CA GLU A 124 2.88 1.65 2.96
C GLU A 124 1.54 1.33 3.61
N LEU A 125 1.57 0.63 4.74
CA LEU A 125 0.46 0.64 5.68
C LEU A 125 0.80 1.56 6.83
N ARG A 126 -0.10 2.47 7.16
CA ARG A 126 0.10 3.44 8.21
C ARG A 126 -0.99 3.32 9.28
N ASP A 127 -0.55 3.11 10.52
CA ASP A 127 -1.39 3.22 11.70
C ASP A 127 -1.17 4.59 12.35
N PRO A 128 -2.11 5.54 12.20
CA PRO A 128 -1.96 6.88 12.73
C PRO A 128 -2.17 7.00 14.24
N THR A 129 -2.55 5.92 14.92
CA THR A 129 -2.83 5.95 16.37
C THR A 129 -1.56 5.88 17.20
N TRP A 130 -0.46 5.36 16.65
CA TRP A 130 0.81 5.39 17.35
C TRP A 130 1.31 6.84 17.47
N SER A 131 1.83 7.20 18.65
CA SER A 131 2.42 8.52 18.90
C SER A 131 3.73 8.39 19.70
N GLN A 132 4.52 9.44 19.63
CA GLN A 132 5.82 9.50 20.30
C GLN A 132 5.68 9.19 21.80
N GLY A 133 6.55 8.29 22.28
CA GLY A 133 6.53 7.82 23.66
C GLY A 133 5.81 6.47 23.86
N MET A 134 5.04 6.02 22.87
CA MET A 134 4.50 4.66 22.85
C MET A 134 5.61 3.65 22.49
N PRO A 135 5.45 2.34 22.83
CA PRO A 135 6.41 1.31 22.44
C PRO A 135 6.70 1.27 20.94
N GLU A 136 7.94 0.95 20.59
CA GLU A 136 8.44 0.83 19.21
C GLU A 136 9.00 -0.59 18.94
N PRO A 137 8.16 -1.64 19.03
CA PRO A 137 8.64 -3.00 18.80
C PRO A 137 9.17 -3.18 17.38
N ALA A 138 10.23 -3.97 17.22
CA ALA A 138 10.74 -4.37 15.92
C ALA A 138 9.72 -5.25 15.18
N PHE A 139 9.87 -5.39 13.87
CA PHE A 139 8.96 -6.20 13.05
C PHE A 139 8.80 -7.62 13.60
N GLU A 140 9.92 -8.28 13.94
CA GLU A 140 9.94 -9.63 14.48
C GLU A 140 9.23 -9.75 15.83
N GLU A 141 9.29 -8.71 16.65
CA GLU A 141 8.58 -8.67 17.93
C GLU A 141 7.06 -8.55 17.72
N ILE A 142 6.64 -7.77 16.71
CA ILE A 142 5.21 -7.68 16.35
C ILE A 142 4.72 -9.02 15.83
N VAL A 143 5.48 -9.67 14.95
CA VAL A 143 5.12 -10.98 14.40
C VAL A 143 4.97 -12.02 15.52
N ALA A 144 5.88 -12.01 16.50
CA ALA A 144 5.86 -12.96 17.64
C ALA A 144 4.81 -12.66 18.70
N SER A 145 4.16 -11.50 18.65
CA SER A 145 3.21 -11.04 19.67
C SER A 145 1.86 -11.80 19.73
#